data_86f3b74df9bf7d388f910d66b1b735c4
#
_entry.id   86f3b74df9bf7d388f910d66b1b735c4
#
_cell.length_a   1.000
_cell.length_b   1.000
_cell.length_c   1.000
_cell.angle_alpha   90.00
_cell.angle_beta   90.00
_cell.angle_gamma   90.00
#
_symmetry.space_group_name_H-M   'P 1'
#
loop_
_entity.id
_entity.type
_entity.pdbx_description
1 polymer ?
#
loop_
_entity_poly.entity_id
_entity_poly.type
_entity_poly.pdbx_seq_one_letter_code
_entity_poly.pdbx_strand_id
1 'polypeptide(L)'
;MVQKSKYNKKGYQKARENGFRSGLEEKVAKQIRKANHKLRYETVKIKWIDFAIRSYTPDFVLDNGIIIEVKGFWSVADRKKHAQVKEQHPSLDIRLVFENSKRKIRKGSNTTYGMWCDKNDILFYDRIIPLVWMKEKLKLMPPKLVDVDRGQNGYDI
;
A
#
# COMPACT_ATOMS: atom_id res chain seq x y z
N MET A 1 5.88 -30.02 13.88
CA MET A 1 6.83 -28.96 14.33
C MET A 1 6.57 -27.70 13.53
N VAL A 2 6.11 -26.63 14.18
CA VAL A 2 5.85 -25.35 13.53
C VAL A 2 7.18 -24.61 13.51
N GLN A 3 7.79 -24.44 12.33
CA GLN A 3 8.95 -23.54 12.18
C GLN A 3 8.50 -22.11 12.48
N LYS A 4 8.86 -21.61 13.67
CA LYS A 4 8.79 -20.20 13.99
C LYS A 4 9.74 -19.46 13.01
N SER A 5 9.18 -18.68 12.09
CA SER A 5 9.95 -17.74 11.27
C SER A 5 10.85 -16.93 12.21
N LYS A 6 12.16 -17.07 12.06
CA LYS A 6 13.14 -16.25 12.79
C LYS A 6 12.93 -14.81 12.33
N TYR A 7 12.24 -14.04 13.15
CA TYR A 7 12.09 -12.60 12.96
C TYR A 7 13.50 -11.96 12.91
N ASN A 8 13.88 -11.42 11.78
CA ASN A 8 15.23 -10.83 11.59
C ASN A 8 15.30 -9.47 12.33
N LYS A 9 15.55 -9.53 13.65
CA LYS A 9 15.67 -8.34 14.51
C LYS A 9 16.69 -7.31 13.98
N LYS A 10 17.82 -7.75 13.44
CA LYS A 10 18.87 -6.88 12.88
C LYS A 10 18.38 -6.10 11.66
N GLY A 11 17.67 -6.74 10.73
CA GLY A 11 17.12 -6.07 9.55
C GLY A 11 16.03 -5.07 9.90
N TYR A 12 15.19 -5.37 10.90
CA TYR A 12 14.16 -4.47 11.39
C TYR A 12 14.76 -3.23 12.07
N GLN A 13 15.76 -3.43 12.93
CA GLN A 13 16.45 -2.34 13.62
C GLN A 13 17.13 -1.39 12.62
N LYS A 14 17.86 -1.95 11.64
CA LYS A 14 18.52 -1.17 10.59
C LYS A 14 17.52 -0.37 9.74
N ALA A 15 16.35 -0.95 9.40
CA ALA A 15 15.33 -0.22 8.68
C ALA A 15 14.81 1.01 9.48
N ARG A 16 14.60 0.85 10.80
CA ARG A 16 14.18 1.95 11.68
C ARG A 16 15.24 3.05 11.78
N GLU A 17 16.51 2.69 11.88
CA GLU A 17 17.64 3.65 11.87
C GLU A 17 17.66 4.46 10.56
N ASN A 18 17.24 3.87 9.44
CA ASN A 18 17.10 4.53 8.15
C ASN A 18 15.72 5.23 7.95
N GLY A 19 14.88 5.31 8.98
CA GLY A 19 13.60 6.01 8.95
C GLY A 19 12.43 5.20 8.38
N PHE A 20 12.58 3.87 8.19
CA PHE A 20 11.51 2.99 7.70
C PHE A 20 10.99 2.06 8.79
N ARG A 21 9.71 1.66 8.71
CA ARG A 21 9.09 0.76 9.69
C ARG A 21 9.39 -0.71 9.44
N SER A 22 9.80 -1.08 8.22
CA SER A 22 10.13 -2.46 7.86
C SER A 22 11.30 -2.55 6.90
N GLY A 23 11.98 -3.71 6.88
CA GLY A 23 13.05 -3.96 5.91
C GLY A 23 12.55 -4.04 4.46
N LEU A 24 11.27 -4.36 4.25
CA LEU A 24 10.67 -4.34 2.91
C LEU A 24 10.48 -2.91 2.40
N GLU A 25 9.99 -2.01 3.25
CA GLU A 25 9.89 -0.57 2.92
C GLU A 25 11.26 0.02 2.58
N GLU A 26 12.31 -0.33 3.34
CA GLU A 26 13.69 0.10 3.05
C GLU A 26 14.16 -0.38 1.67
N LYS A 27 13.87 -1.64 1.32
CA LYS A 27 14.21 -2.21 0.00
C LYS A 27 13.48 -1.48 -1.12
N VAL A 28 12.18 -1.24 -0.95
CA VAL A 28 11.34 -0.50 -1.91
C VAL A 28 11.84 0.94 -2.05
N ALA A 29 12.18 1.61 -0.96
CA ALA A 29 12.73 2.96 -1.00
C ALA A 29 14.06 3.03 -1.77
N LYS A 30 14.96 2.05 -1.58
CA LYS A 30 16.19 1.94 -2.36
C LYS A 30 15.91 1.75 -3.85
N GLN A 31 14.90 0.96 -4.19
CA GLN A 31 14.51 0.72 -5.58
C GLN A 31 13.95 2.01 -6.24
N ILE A 32 13.09 2.75 -5.53
CA ILE A 32 12.55 4.03 -5.98
C ILE A 32 13.68 5.02 -6.31
N ARG A 33 14.65 5.16 -5.39
CA ARG A 33 15.83 6.02 -5.61
C ARG A 33 16.67 5.56 -6.80
N LYS A 34 16.92 4.24 -6.94
CA LYS A 34 17.70 3.67 -8.06
C LYS A 34 17.02 3.90 -9.40
N ALA A 35 15.71 3.99 -9.45
CA ALA A 35 14.93 4.30 -10.65
C ALA A 35 14.83 5.81 -10.93
N ASN A 36 15.59 6.66 -10.20
CA ASN A 36 15.59 8.12 -10.30
C ASN A 36 14.23 8.78 -9.99
N HIS A 37 13.35 8.10 -9.25
CA HIS A 37 12.14 8.72 -8.71
C HIS A 37 12.44 9.46 -7.41
N LYS A 38 11.75 10.58 -7.19
CA LYS A 38 11.79 11.28 -5.91
C LYS A 38 11.14 10.40 -4.84
N LEU A 39 11.87 10.12 -3.75
CA LEU A 39 11.33 9.35 -2.63
C LEU A 39 10.35 10.22 -1.84
N ARG A 40 9.07 9.84 -1.89
CA ARG A 40 7.99 10.40 -1.06
C ARG A 40 7.46 9.30 -0.15
N TYR A 41 7.94 9.27 1.07
CA TYR A 41 7.58 8.30 2.09
C TYR A 41 6.60 8.94 3.06
N GLU A 42 5.41 8.36 3.23
CA GLU A 42 4.33 8.84 4.12
C GLU A 42 3.95 10.32 3.92
N THR A 43 3.96 10.81 2.68
CA THR A 43 3.75 12.23 2.39
C THR A 43 2.29 12.59 2.15
N VAL A 44 1.40 11.62 2.02
CA VAL A 44 -0.03 11.79 1.72
C VAL A 44 -0.87 11.24 2.86
N LYS A 45 -1.97 11.93 3.19
CA LYS A 45 -3.05 11.40 4.03
C LYS A 45 -4.33 11.28 3.23
N ILE A 46 -4.97 10.12 3.29
CA ILE A 46 -6.20 9.83 2.58
C ILE A 46 -7.31 9.62 3.61
N LYS A 47 -8.36 10.45 3.56
CA LYS A 47 -9.55 10.28 4.38
C LYS A 47 -10.50 9.29 3.73
N TRP A 48 -11.17 8.48 4.50
CA TRP A 48 -12.18 7.53 4.08
C TRP A 48 -13.23 7.34 5.18
N ILE A 49 -14.41 6.83 4.83
CA ILE A 49 -15.53 6.68 5.76
C ILE A 49 -15.71 5.20 6.11
N ASP A 50 -15.75 4.90 7.41
CA ASP A 50 -16.18 3.63 7.99
C ASP A 50 -16.95 3.95 9.27
N PHE A 51 -18.24 4.31 9.14
CA PHE A 51 -19.09 4.90 10.19
C PHE A 51 -18.53 6.19 10.82
N ALA A 52 -17.31 6.57 10.48
CA ALA A 52 -16.63 7.80 10.87
C ALA A 52 -15.59 8.16 9.81
N ILE A 53 -15.23 9.44 9.73
CA ILE A 53 -14.13 9.89 8.87
C ILE A 53 -12.83 9.35 9.46
N ARG A 54 -12.10 8.58 8.66
CA ARG A 54 -10.78 8.02 9.00
C ARG A 54 -9.74 8.53 8.03
N SER A 55 -8.49 8.40 8.40
CA SER A 55 -7.36 8.67 7.49
C SER A 55 -6.33 7.55 7.56
N TYR A 56 -5.65 7.33 6.46
CA TYR A 56 -4.42 6.53 6.44
C TYR A 56 -3.36 7.22 5.59
N THR A 57 -2.12 6.90 5.86
CA THR A 57 -0.99 7.42 5.13
C THR A 57 -0.36 6.25 4.38
N PRO A 58 -0.40 6.22 3.03
CA PRO A 58 0.29 5.21 2.24
C PRO A 58 1.81 5.38 2.37
N ASP A 59 2.55 4.28 2.12
CA ASP A 59 3.98 4.27 2.33
C ASP A 59 4.72 5.19 1.35
N PHE A 60 4.40 5.13 0.04
CA PHE A 60 5.10 5.91 -0.99
C PHE A 60 4.16 6.46 -2.05
N VAL A 61 4.60 7.57 -2.68
CA VAL A 61 4.01 8.10 -3.91
C VAL A 61 5.14 8.25 -4.93
N LEU A 62 4.97 7.63 -6.11
CA LEU A 62 5.91 7.74 -7.22
C LEU A 62 5.76 9.08 -7.96
N ASP A 63 6.77 9.47 -8.73
CA ASP A 63 6.74 10.72 -9.51
C ASP A 63 5.64 10.74 -10.58
N ASN A 64 5.14 9.58 -10.98
CA ASN A 64 4.03 9.44 -11.92
C ASN A 64 2.65 9.34 -11.23
N GLY A 65 2.55 9.64 -9.94
CA GLY A 65 1.30 9.68 -9.19
C GLY A 65 0.81 8.33 -8.66
N ILE A 66 1.49 7.23 -8.97
CA ILE A 66 1.13 5.90 -8.43
C ILE A 66 1.45 5.86 -6.94
N ILE A 67 0.46 5.44 -6.14
CA ILE A 67 0.56 5.26 -4.70
C ILE A 67 0.97 3.81 -4.41
N ILE A 68 2.01 3.61 -3.62
CA ILE A 68 2.52 2.29 -3.27
C ILE A 68 2.32 2.03 -1.77
N GLU A 69 1.69 0.93 -1.47
CA GLU A 69 1.55 0.38 -0.12
C GLU A 69 2.33 -0.93 -0.02
N VAL A 70 3.14 -1.08 1.02
CA VAL A 70 4.04 -2.22 1.21
C VAL A 70 3.56 -3.09 2.37
N LYS A 71 3.35 -4.39 2.14
CA LYS A 71 2.78 -5.31 3.14
C LYS A 71 3.57 -6.61 3.28
N GLY A 72 4.12 -6.84 4.46
CA GLY A 72 4.60 -8.16 4.88
C GLY A 72 3.44 -9.02 5.41
N PHE A 73 2.63 -8.46 6.32
CA PHE A 73 1.37 -9.02 6.80
C PHE A 73 0.21 -8.09 6.44
N TRP A 74 -0.87 -8.67 5.92
CA TRP A 74 -2.04 -7.91 5.48
C TRP A 74 -3.29 -8.40 6.20
N SER A 75 -3.68 -7.66 7.24
CA SER A 75 -4.77 -8.01 8.13
C SER A 75 -6.16 -7.90 7.45
N VAL A 76 -7.20 -8.43 8.12
CA VAL A 76 -8.60 -8.23 7.68
C VAL A 76 -8.95 -6.74 7.64
N ALA A 77 -8.51 -5.98 8.65
CA ALA A 77 -8.75 -4.54 8.73
C ALA A 77 -8.06 -3.77 7.60
N ASP A 78 -6.81 -4.14 7.26
CA ASP A 78 -6.11 -3.54 6.12
C ASP A 78 -6.85 -3.80 4.79
N ARG A 79 -7.29 -5.03 4.56
CA ARG A 79 -8.04 -5.38 3.35
C ARG A 79 -9.36 -4.60 3.24
N LYS A 80 -10.12 -4.52 4.36
CA LYS A 80 -11.34 -3.70 4.40
C LYS A 80 -11.03 -2.25 4.07
N LYS A 81 -10.02 -1.66 4.72
CA LYS A 81 -9.57 -0.28 4.47
C LYS A 81 -9.25 -0.06 2.99
N HIS A 82 -8.41 -0.90 2.40
CA HIS A 82 -8.01 -0.71 0.99
C HIS A 82 -9.18 -0.85 0.02
N ALA A 83 -10.12 -1.79 0.27
CA ALA A 83 -11.34 -1.89 -0.53
C ALA A 83 -12.19 -0.62 -0.44
N GLN A 84 -12.43 -0.12 0.78
CA GLN A 84 -13.23 1.09 1.00
C GLN A 84 -12.57 2.35 0.43
N VAL A 85 -11.24 2.48 0.59
CA VAL A 85 -10.52 3.62 0.02
C VAL A 85 -10.56 3.59 -1.51
N LYS A 86 -10.39 2.42 -2.13
CA LYS A 86 -10.51 2.29 -3.59
C LYS A 86 -11.91 2.67 -4.09
N GLU A 87 -12.95 2.21 -3.39
CA GLU A 87 -14.34 2.52 -3.71
C GLU A 87 -14.63 4.04 -3.59
N GLN A 88 -14.12 4.66 -2.52
CA GLN A 88 -14.35 6.09 -2.23
C GLN A 88 -13.43 7.03 -3.01
N HIS A 89 -12.30 6.53 -3.52
CA HIS A 89 -11.31 7.30 -4.28
C HIS A 89 -10.90 6.56 -5.57
N PRO A 90 -11.82 6.33 -6.51
CA PRO A 90 -11.57 5.52 -7.71
C PRO A 90 -10.51 6.13 -8.64
N SER A 91 -10.25 7.44 -8.54
CA SER A 91 -9.21 8.14 -9.30
C SER A 91 -7.78 7.91 -8.77
N LEU A 92 -7.63 7.41 -7.55
CA LEU A 92 -6.32 7.11 -6.98
C LEU A 92 -5.84 5.74 -7.47
N ASP A 93 -4.63 5.71 -8.02
CA ASP A 93 -3.96 4.46 -8.41
C ASP A 93 -3.13 3.94 -7.24
N ILE A 94 -3.75 3.10 -6.41
CA ILE A 94 -3.14 2.48 -5.24
C ILE A 94 -2.76 1.04 -5.59
N ARG A 95 -1.47 0.71 -5.46
CA ARG A 95 -0.91 -0.61 -5.76
C ARG A 95 -0.17 -1.17 -4.55
N LEU A 96 -0.16 -2.49 -4.44
CA LEU A 96 0.42 -3.20 -3.29
C LEU A 96 1.74 -3.90 -3.66
N VAL A 97 2.71 -3.80 -2.76
CA VAL A 97 3.94 -4.60 -2.83
C VAL A 97 3.97 -5.53 -1.62
N PHE A 98 3.81 -6.83 -1.87
CA PHE A 98 3.83 -7.84 -0.84
C PHE A 98 5.23 -8.44 -0.63
N GLU A 99 5.52 -8.90 0.57
CA GLU A 99 6.64 -9.83 0.76
C GLU A 99 6.33 -11.18 0.09
N ASN A 100 5.06 -11.64 0.12
CA ASN A 100 4.60 -12.87 -0.50
C ASN A 100 3.08 -12.85 -0.73
N SER A 101 2.65 -12.61 -1.96
CA SER A 101 1.24 -12.55 -2.35
C SER A 101 0.54 -13.92 -2.30
N LYS A 102 1.30 -15.03 -2.30
CA LYS A 102 0.77 -16.40 -2.17
C LYS A 102 0.35 -16.73 -0.73
N ARG A 103 0.63 -15.84 0.23
CA ARG A 103 0.18 -16.02 1.61
C ARG A 103 -1.34 -16.01 1.68
N LYS A 104 -1.91 -16.99 2.41
CA LYS A 104 -3.35 -17.10 2.61
C LYS A 104 -3.87 -15.96 3.49
N ILE A 105 -5.06 -15.45 3.18
CA ILE A 105 -5.70 -14.34 3.92
C ILE A 105 -6.02 -14.69 5.38
N ARG A 106 -6.17 -15.98 5.69
CA ARG A 106 -6.34 -16.55 7.05
C ARG A 106 -6.02 -18.03 7.04
N LYS A 107 -5.81 -18.61 8.21
CA LYS A 107 -5.68 -20.07 8.39
C LYS A 107 -6.94 -20.77 7.84
N GLY A 108 -6.76 -21.83 7.08
CA GLY A 108 -7.86 -22.61 6.48
C GLY A 108 -8.50 -21.97 5.22
N SER A 109 -8.12 -20.78 4.82
CA SER A 109 -8.59 -20.18 3.56
C SER A 109 -7.81 -20.73 2.36
N ASN A 110 -8.50 -20.91 1.22
CA ASN A 110 -7.85 -21.16 -0.06
C ASN A 110 -7.50 -19.85 -0.79
N THR A 111 -8.08 -18.71 -0.38
CA THR A 111 -7.81 -17.40 -0.95
C THR A 111 -6.47 -16.87 -0.46
N THR A 112 -5.62 -16.44 -1.38
CA THR A 112 -4.35 -15.77 -1.10
C THR A 112 -4.51 -14.24 -1.15
N TYR A 113 -3.46 -13.49 -0.75
CA TYR A 113 -3.43 -12.03 -0.90
C TYR A 113 -3.58 -11.61 -2.37
N GLY A 114 -2.84 -12.27 -3.29
CA GLY A 114 -2.96 -12.00 -4.71
C GLY A 114 -4.36 -12.25 -5.25
N MET A 115 -4.95 -13.43 -4.97
CA MET A 115 -6.32 -13.74 -5.38
C MET A 115 -7.34 -12.74 -4.85
N TRP A 116 -7.12 -12.22 -3.63
CA TRP A 116 -7.98 -11.18 -3.09
C TRP A 116 -7.81 -9.84 -3.83
N CYS A 117 -6.57 -9.48 -4.19
CA CYS A 117 -6.27 -8.29 -4.99
C CYS A 117 -6.92 -8.39 -6.38
N ASP A 118 -6.75 -9.53 -7.06
CA ASP A 118 -7.36 -9.77 -8.38
C ASP A 118 -8.88 -9.60 -8.34
N LYS A 119 -9.53 -10.14 -7.30
CA LYS A 119 -10.98 -9.99 -7.11
C LYS A 119 -11.43 -8.55 -6.88
N ASN A 120 -10.56 -7.69 -6.36
CA ASN A 120 -10.85 -6.30 -6.02
C ASN A 120 -10.18 -5.30 -6.99
N ASP A 121 -9.68 -5.78 -8.14
CA ASP A 121 -9.00 -4.96 -9.16
C ASP A 121 -7.87 -4.08 -8.58
N ILE A 122 -7.08 -4.63 -7.66
CA ILE A 122 -5.92 -3.96 -7.07
C ILE A 122 -4.66 -4.58 -7.65
N LEU A 123 -3.86 -3.79 -8.34
CA LEU A 123 -2.57 -4.25 -8.85
C LEU A 123 -1.59 -4.51 -7.70
N PHE A 124 -0.86 -5.62 -7.80
CA PHE A 124 0.14 -5.99 -6.81
C PHE A 124 1.37 -6.65 -7.45
N TYR A 125 2.45 -6.67 -6.70
CA TYR A 125 3.67 -7.43 -7.05
C TYR A 125 4.39 -7.89 -5.78
N ASP A 126 5.31 -8.86 -5.92
CA ASP A 126 6.07 -9.38 -4.78
C ASP A 126 7.45 -8.73 -4.70
N ARG A 127 7.82 -8.23 -3.54
CA ARG A 127 9.16 -7.80 -3.10
C ARG A 127 9.76 -6.58 -3.78
N ILE A 128 9.32 -6.25 -4.98
CA ILE A 128 9.84 -5.12 -5.77
C ILE A 128 8.68 -4.37 -6.44
N ILE A 129 8.92 -3.14 -6.84
CA ILE A 129 8.04 -2.43 -7.76
C ILE A 129 8.46 -2.80 -9.20
N PRO A 130 7.55 -3.32 -10.05
CA PRO A 130 7.88 -3.57 -11.45
C PRO A 130 8.38 -2.30 -12.15
N LEU A 131 9.44 -2.40 -12.94
CA LEU A 131 9.97 -1.26 -13.68
C LEU A 131 8.93 -0.61 -14.60
N VAL A 132 8.00 -1.41 -15.13
CA VAL A 132 6.90 -0.89 -15.96
C VAL A 132 6.04 0.10 -15.19
N TRP A 133 5.76 -0.11 -13.90
CA TRP A 133 5.01 0.84 -13.06
C TRP A 133 5.74 2.17 -12.91
N MET A 134 7.06 2.14 -12.75
CA MET A 134 7.87 3.35 -12.60
C MET A 134 8.01 4.14 -13.91
N LYS A 135 7.81 3.48 -15.07
CA LYS A 135 7.89 4.08 -16.41
C LYS A 135 6.52 4.48 -16.98
N GLU A 136 5.43 4.20 -16.27
CA GLU A 136 4.11 4.65 -16.71
C GLU A 136 4.05 6.18 -16.81
N LYS A 137 3.24 6.67 -17.75
CA LYS A 137 3.04 8.12 -17.93
C LYS A 137 2.52 8.75 -16.63
N LEU A 138 2.86 10.02 -16.44
CA LEU A 138 2.39 10.82 -15.31
C LEU A 138 0.85 10.76 -15.23
N LYS A 139 0.34 10.37 -14.08
CA LYS A 139 -1.05 10.50 -13.66
C LYS A 139 -1.18 11.72 -12.75
N LEU A 140 -2.40 12.06 -12.38
CA LEU A 140 -2.62 13.14 -11.43
C LEU A 140 -1.91 12.83 -10.10
N MET A 141 -1.01 13.74 -9.69
CA MET A 141 -0.36 13.61 -8.38
C MET A 141 -1.40 13.80 -7.28
N PRO A 142 -1.51 12.87 -6.32
CA PRO A 142 -2.41 13.07 -5.19
C PRO A 142 -1.96 14.27 -4.36
N PRO A 143 -2.89 15.14 -3.92
CA PRO A 143 -2.56 16.22 -2.99
C PRO A 143 -2.07 15.66 -1.65
N LYS A 144 -1.41 16.51 -0.84
CA LYS A 144 -0.93 16.10 0.50
C LYS A 144 -2.03 15.56 1.41
N LEU A 145 -3.24 16.07 1.26
CA LEU A 145 -4.45 15.59 1.91
C LEU A 145 -5.50 15.32 0.84
N VAL A 146 -5.88 14.06 0.71
CA VAL A 146 -7.03 13.66 -0.12
C VAL A 146 -8.23 13.61 0.81
N ASP A 147 -9.17 14.55 0.63
CA ASP A 147 -10.42 14.57 1.39
C ASP A 147 -11.39 13.53 0.83
N VAL A 148 -12.43 13.18 1.61
CA VAL A 148 -13.51 12.33 1.14
C VAL A 148 -14.24 13.08 0.04
N ASP A 149 -14.37 12.47 -1.13
CA ASP A 149 -15.18 13.01 -2.20
C ASP A 149 -16.65 12.93 -1.73
N ARG A 150 -17.18 14.06 -1.29
CA ARG A 150 -18.60 14.23 -0.99
C ARG A 150 -19.31 14.42 -2.32
N GLY A 151 -19.34 13.37 -3.16
CA GLY A 151 -20.18 13.35 -4.34
C GLY A 151 -21.57 13.88 -3.97
N GLN A 152 -22.25 14.55 -4.88
CA GLN A 152 -23.52 15.29 -4.73
C GLN A 152 -24.70 14.51 -4.11
N ASN A 153 -24.44 13.39 -3.47
CA ASN A 153 -25.42 12.62 -2.70
C ASN A 153 -25.29 12.99 -1.22
N GLY A 154 -26.04 14.01 -0.83
CA GLY A 154 -26.10 14.55 0.52
C GLY A 154 -26.32 13.47 1.57
N TYR A 155 -25.29 13.21 2.34
CA TYR A 155 -25.42 12.75 3.71
C TYR A 155 -25.00 13.92 4.60
N ASP A 156 -25.96 14.80 4.87
CA ASP A 156 -25.87 15.70 6.01
C ASP A 156 -25.84 14.83 7.27
N ILE A 157 -24.74 14.92 8.01
CA ILE A 157 -24.63 14.41 9.38
C ILE A 157 -24.76 15.62 10.31
#